data_f9ac52cfae0dfb58996b8f46c49bc3de
#
_entry.id   f9ac52cfae0dfb58996b8f46c49bc3de
#
_cell.length_a   1.000
_cell.length_b   1.000
_cell.length_c   1.000
_cell.angle_alpha   90.00
_cell.angle_beta   90.00
_cell.angle_gamma   90.00
#
_symmetry.space_group_name_H-M   'P 1'
#
loop_
_entity.id
_entity.type
_entity.pdbx_description
1 polymer ?
#
loop_
_entity_poly.entity_id
_entity_poly.type
_entity_poly.pdbx_seq_one_letter_code
_entity_poly.pdbx_strand_id
1 'polypeptide(L)'
;MKKFSKPRIAVIGLVVIVLVVSLVVFLRADRGEPIAYVKIVYAGGGHTVAIGVDGSLWAWGDNGSGRLGDGTIRTRHSPIRIGRDTDWSSVSAGNFHTVGIKTDGSLWAWGRNFSSQLGDGTRTERRRPTRIGEDTDWAFVSAGISHTMGIKTDGSLWAWGYNRHGQLGDGTMAARRVPTRIGGDTDWAFVSAGNFHTAAIDTDGSLWIWGNNRFGQLGDGTMEDRRSPIRVGGGTNWVSVSAGGWHTVALAEDGSLWAWGRNFSGQLGDDTTTERHTPTRIQADMNWTAVFTGEFHTLAVGADGSLWTWGANGSGRLGDGTTDARHSPARVETDIDWAVVSGGWAHTVAVCSSGSLWTWGHNFSGQLGDGTRDNRHTPMRITPDYIEETVISLEAGIGALP
;
A
#
# COMPACT_ATOMS: atom_id res chain seq x y z
N MET A 1 -31.85 -38.15 -0.47
CA MET A 1 -30.55 -37.87 0.16
C MET A 1 -30.32 -36.37 0.10
N LYS A 2 -30.51 -35.67 1.22
CA LYS A 2 -30.29 -34.21 1.32
C LYS A 2 -28.80 -33.99 1.43
N LYS A 3 -28.20 -33.26 0.45
CA LYS A 3 -26.82 -32.74 0.55
C LYS A 3 -26.78 -31.68 1.66
N PHE A 4 -26.10 -31.99 2.73
CA PHE A 4 -25.71 -30.99 3.74
C PHE A 4 -24.75 -30.01 3.08
N SER A 5 -25.16 -28.75 2.94
CA SER A 5 -24.28 -27.66 2.63
C SER A 5 -23.33 -27.44 3.83
N LYS A 6 -22.03 -27.51 3.60
CA LYS A 6 -21.05 -27.10 4.57
C LYS A 6 -21.31 -25.63 4.93
N PRO A 7 -21.20 -25.21 6.20
CA PRO A 7 -21.30 -23.80 6.55
C PRO A 7 -20.19 -23.07 5.80
N ARG A 8 -20.55 -22.07 5.00
CA ARG A 8 -19.62 -21.07 4.48
C ARG A 8 -19.05 -20.37 5.72
N ILE A 9 -17.86 -20.75 6.12
CA ILE A 9 -17.01 -19.88 6.93
C ILE A 9 -16.80 -18.67 6.01
N ALA A 10 -17.44 -17.57 6.37
CA ALA A 10 -17.08 -16.30 5.81
C ALA A 10 -15.60 -16.11 6.20
N VAL A 11 -14.71 -16.41 5.27
CA VAL A 11 -13.41 -15.81 5.19
C VAL A 11 -13.74 -14.35 4.84
N ILE A 12 -14.22 -13.63 5.86
CA ILE A 12 -14.01 -12.20 5.93
C ILE A 12 -12.50 -12.16 5.86
N GLY A 13 -12.05 -11.97 4.64
CA GLY A 13 -10.65 -11.86 4.35
C GLY A 13 -10.09 -11.01 5.44
N LEU A 14 -9.15 -11.55 6.12
CA LEU A 14 -8.21 -10.83 6.89
C LEU A 14 -7.51 -9.87 5.92
N VAL A 15 -8.21 -8.88 5.40
CA VAL A 15 -7.72 -7.55 5.48
C VAL A 15 -7.59 -7.37 6.98
N VAL A 16 -6.55 -7.91 7.54
CA VAL A 16 -6.01 -7.50 8.81
C VAL A 16 -5.36 -6.16 8.51
N ILE A 17 -6.21 -5.25 8.22
CA ILE A 17 -6.30 -4.06 9.02
C ILE A 17 -6.55 -4.59 10.41
N VAL A 18 -5.48 -4.74 11.14
CA VAL A 18 -5.50 -4.98 12.58
C VAL A 18 -6.39 -3.89 13.16
N LEU A 19 -7.65 -4.20 13.34
CA LEU A 19 -8.52 -3.48 14.24
C LEU A 19 -8.05 -3.84 15.65
N VAL A 20 -6.87 -3.34 16.02
CA VAL A 20 -6.53 -3.16 17.42
C VAL A 20 -7.31 -1.94 17.85
N VAL A 21 -8.53 -2.18 18.30
CA VAL A 21 -9.29 -1.20 19.06
C VAL A 21 -8.61 -1.10 20.42
N SER A 22 -7.60 -0.26 20.50
CA SER A 22 -7.17 0.29 21.78
C SER A 22 -7.97 1.54 22.02
N LEU A 23 -8.67 1.58 23.14
CA LEU A 23 -9.39 2.71 23.67
C LEU A 23 -8.43 3.93 23.75
N VAL A 24 -8.52 4.84 22.78
CA VAL A 24 -7.74 6.07 22.79
C VAL A 24 -8.64 7.22 23.23
N VAL A 25 -8.23 7.87 24.29
CA VAL A 25 -8.83 9.10 24.82
C VAL A 25 -8.71 10.21 23.77
N PHE A 26 -9.85 10.76 23.34
CA PHE A 26 -9.91 11.89 22.42
C PHE A 26 -9.31 13.15 23.06
N LEU A 27 -8.16 13.59 22.59
CA LEU A 27 -7.70 14.97 22.74
C LEU A 27 -7.91 15.70 21.40
N ARG A 28 -8.60 16.81 21.45
CA ARG A 28 -8.93 17.69 20.33
C ARG A 28 -7.64 18.26 19.72
N ALA A 29 -7.31 17.88 18.47
CA ALA A 29 -6.26 18.55 17.72
C ALA A 29 -6.78 19.92 17.25
N ASP A 30 -6.17 20.97 17.74
CA ASP A 30 -6.38 22.34 17.28
C ASP A 30 -5.48 22.65 16.06
N ARG A 31 -5.79 23.73 15.33
CA ARG A 31 -5.15 24.07 14.05
C ARG A 31 -3.64 24.27 14.20
N GLY A 32 -2.85 23.41 13.57
CA GLY A 32 -1.40 23.53 13.52
C GLY A 32 -0.61 22.45 14.24
N GLU A 33 -1.29 21.53 14.94
CA GLU A 33 -0.64 20.41 15.62
C GLU A 33 -0.12 19.38 14.59
N PRO A 34 1.07 18.80 14.79
CA PRO A 34 1.58 17.73 13.98
C PRO A 34 0.69 16.47 14.11
N ILE A 35 0.73 15.59 13.10
CA ILE A 35 0.01 14.31 13.15
C ILE A 35 0.48 13.49 14.36
N ALA A 36 -0.40 13.26 15.32
CA ALA A 36 -0.04 12.60 16.59
C ALA A 36 -0.01 11.07 16.46
N TYR A 37 -1.07 10.48 15.87
CA TYR A 37 -1.19 9.04 15.64
C TYR A 37 -1.72 8.77 14.25
N VAL A 38 -1.17 7.74 13.62
CA VAL A 38 -1.52 7.33 12.26
C VAL A 38 -2.19 5.96 12.30
N LYS A 39 -3.32 5.86 11.60
CA LYS A 39 -4.04 4.59 11.38
C LYS A 39 -3.57 3.87 10.14
N ILE A 40 -3.34 4.61 9.06
CA ILE A 40 -3.00 4.09 7.73
C ILE A 40 -1.95 5.00 7.11
N VAL A 41 -0.92 4.41 6.48
CA VAL A 41 0.08 5.15 5.71
C VAL A 41 0.37 4.43 4.39
N TYR A 42 0.56 5.20 3.31
CA TYR A 42 0.98 4.71 2.00
C TYR A 42 2.11 5.56 1.43
N ALA A 43 3.13 4.88 0.94
CA ALA A 43 4.22 5.45 0.16
C ALA A 43 3.88 5.37 -1.33
N GLY A 44 3.80 6.52 -2.00
CA GLY A 44 3.69 6.61 -3.45
C GLY A 44 5.05 6.72 -4.15
N GLY A 45 5.09 7.20 -5.40
CA GLY A 45 6.35 7.34 -6.14
C GLY A 45 7.34 8.29 -5.45
N GLY A 46 6.91 9.46 -5.04
CA GLY A 46 7.76 10.46 -4.36
C GLY A 46 7.01 11.25 -3.31
N HIS A 47 5.86 10.75 -2.86
CA HIS A 47 5.03 11.36 -1.83
C HIS A 47 4.53 10.31 -0.86
N THR A 48 4.07 10.75 0.28
CA THR A 48 3.47 9.92 1.31
C THR A 48 2.11 10.48 1.68
N VAL A 49 1.15 9.61 1.93
CA VAL A 49 -0.18 9.96 2.42
C VAL A 49 -0.52 9.13 3.65
N ALA A 50 -1.25 9.73 4.59
CA ALA A 50 -1.63 9.05 5.82
C ALA A 50 -3.04 9.46 6.25
N ILE A 51 -3.72 8.56 6.96
CA ILE A 51 -4.96 8.84 7.67
C ILE A 51 -4.67 8.78 9.16
N GLY A 52 -4.97 9.86 9.87
CA GLY A 52 -4.90 9.92 11.32
C GLY A 52 -5.97 9.04 11.98
N VAL A 53 -5.81 8.73 13.25
CA VAL A 53 -6.81 7.97 14.03
C VAL A 53 -8.15 8.70 14.11
N ASP A 54 -8.14 10.03 13.96
CA ASP A 54 -9.32 10.90 13.91
C ASP A 54 -10.00 10.94 12.53
N GLY A 55 -9.51 10.17 11.54
CA GLY A 55 -10.00 10.16 10.17
C GLY A 55 -9.50 11.34 9.31
N SER A 56 -8.61 12.20 9.80
CA SER A 56 -8.01 13.29 9.02
C SER A 56 -7.02 12.77 7.98
N LEU A 57 -6.98 13.45 6.81
CA LEU A 57 -6.04 13.13 5.74
C LEU A 57 -4.80 14.02 5.81
N TRP A 58 -3.63 13.41 5.64
CA TRP A 58 -2.32 14.06 5.65
C TRP A 58 -1.49 13.65 4.44
N ALA A 59 -0.67 14.57 3.93
CA ALA A 59 0.21 14.29 2.79
C ALA A 59 1.49 15.11 2.85
N TRP A 60 2.59 14.57 2.27
CA TRP A 60 3.87 15.28 2.13
C TRP A 60 4.71 14.65 1.02
N GLY A 61 5.82 15.29 0.66
CA GLY A 61 6.70 14.88 -0.43
C GLY A 61 6.45 15.66 -1.71
N ASP A 62 6.73 15.03 -2.86
CA ASP A 62 6.56 15.59 -4.19
C ASP A 62 5.09 15.94 -4.51
N ASN A 63 4.89 17.14 -5.05
CA ASN A 63 3.58 17.66 -5.41
C ASN A 63 3.51 18.16 -6.87
N GLY A 64 4.43 17.75 -7.73
CA GLY A 64 4.55 18.27 -9.09
C GLY A 64 3.29 18.23 -9.96
N SER A 65 2.32 17.35 -9.64
CA SER A 65 1.03 17.23 -10.32
C SER A 65 -0.16 17.43 -9.37
N GLY A 66 0.04 18.04 -8.21
CA GLY A 66 -1.00 18.22 -7.20
C GLY A 66 -1.38 16.94 -6.44
N ARG A 67 -0.51 15.92 -6.43
CA ARG A 67 -0.78 14.60 -5.82
C ARG A 67 -0.94 14.61 -4.30
N LEU A 68 -0.53 15.70 -3.63
CA LEU A 68 -0.79 15.89 -2.20
C LEU A 68 -2.22 16.33 -1.91
N GLY A 69 -2.89 17.03 -2.85
CA GLY A 69 -4.27 17.48 -2.68
C GLY A 69 -4.43 18.79 -1.92
N ASP A 70 -3.36 19.54 -1.65
CA ASP A 70 -3.39 20.82 -0.90
C ASP A 70 -3.83 22.03 -1.73
N GLY A 71 -4.19 21.83 -3.00
CA GLY A 71 -4.56 22.88 -3.95
C GLY A 71 -3.39 23.54 -4.67
N THR A 72 -2.16 23.10 -4.39
CA THR A 72 -0.93 23.64 -4.99
C THR A 72 -0.16 22.55 -5.76
N ILE A 73 0.99 22.92 -6.32
CA ILE A 73 1.97 22.00 -6.89
C ILE A 73 3.31 22.08 -6.12
N ARG A 74 3.30 22.64 -4.90
CA ARG A 74 4.49 22.82 -4.09
C ARG A 74 4.80 21.56 -3.29
N THR A 75 6.02 21.09 -3.38
CA THR A 75 6.58 20.04 -2.52
C THR A 75 6.47 20.42 -1.03
N ARG A 76 6.16 19.44 -0.20
CA ARG A 76 6.07 19.60 1.26
C ARG A 76 7.07 18.67 1.95
N HIS A 77 7.93 19.23 2.77
CA HIS A 77 8.96 18.46 3.46
C HIS A 77 8.52 17.94 4.85
N SER A 78 7.34 18.37 5.30
CA SER A 78 6.70 17.92 6.54
C SER A 78 5.25 17.56 6.27
N PRO A 79 4.64 16.69 7.07
CA PRO A 79 3.23 16.36 6.97
C PRO A 79 2.35 17.60 7.02
N ILE A 80 1.43 17.74 6.06
CA ILE A 80 0.41 18.78 6.05
C ILE A 80 -0.98 18.12 6.02
N ARG A 81 -1.92 18.71 6.76
CA ARG A 81 -3.32 18.27 6.73
C ARG A 81 -3.99 18.69 5.42
N ILE A 82 -4.71 17.77 4.79
CA ILE A 82 -5.44 17.98 3.53
C ILE A 82 -6.92 18.18 3.82
N GLY A 83 -7.37 19.42 3.66
CA GLY A 83 -8.76 19.78 3.99
C GLY A 83 -9.03 19.80 5.49
N ARG A 84 -10.31 19.69 5.84
CA ARG A 84 -10.81 19.68 7.24
C ARG A 84 -11.58 18.43 7.58
N ASP A 85 -11.84 17.59 6.57
CA ASP A 85 -12.62 16.38 6.70
C ASP A 85 -11.94 15.38 7.66
N THR A 86 -12.74 14.64 8.38
CA THR A 86 -12.31 13.58 9.33
C THR A 86 -13.06 12.28 9.07
N ASP A 87 -13.53 12.09 7.84
CA ASP A 87 -14.31 10.95 7.40
C ASP A 87 -13.57 10.08 6.37
N TRP A 88 -12.25 10.20 6.27
CA TRP A 88 -11.45 9.33 5.42
C TRP A 88 -11.31 7.93 6.03
N SER A 89 -11.74 6.90 5.27
CA SER A 89 -11.67 5.50 5.69
C SER A 89 -10.49 4.75 5.10
N SER A 90 -10.12 5.07 3.85
CA SER A 90 -9.03 4.44 3.11
C SER A 90 -8.38 5.43 2.15
N VAL A 91 -7.09 5.22 1.87
CA VAL A 91 -6.32 5.97 0.88
C VAL A 91 -5.32 5.04 0.20
N SER A 92 -4.97 5.31 -1.05
CA SER A 92 -3.88 4.62 -1.76
C SER A 92 -3.10 5.63 -2.59
N ALA A 93 -1.77 5.56 -2.50
CA ALA A 93 -0.84 6.42 -3.21
C ALA A 93 -0.21 5.68 -4.39
N GLY A 94 -0.53 6.10 -5.60
CA GLY A 94 0.17 5.68 -6.80
C GLY A 94 1.48 6.46 -7.00
N ASN A 95 2.13 6.31 -8.16
CA ASN A 95 3.36 7.08 -8.40
C ASN A 95 3.07 8.58 -8.60
N PHE A 96 1.95 8.93 -9.20
CA PHE A 96 1.66 10.32 -9.61
C PHE A 96 0.28 10.81 -9.20
N HIS A 97 -0.53 10.01 -8.55
CA HIS A 97 -1.89 10.35 -8.12
C HIS A 97 -2.20 9.68 -6.79
N THR A 98 -3.26 10.12 -6.18
CA THR A 98 -3.77 9.60 -4.93
C THR A 98 -5.27 9.34 -5.08
N VAL A 99 -5.75 8.24 -4.52
CA VAL A 99 -7.17 7.90 -4.45
C VAL A 99 -7.56 7.63 -3.01
N GLY A 100 -8.80 7.89 -2.64
CA GLY A 100 -9.29 7.64 -1.29
C GLY A 100 -10.77 7.34 -1.27
N ILE A 101 -11.20 6.68 -0.21
CA ILE A 101 -12.61 6.37 0.09
C ILE A 101 -12.96 7.04 1.42
N LYS A 102 -14.12 7.64 1.49
CA LYS A 102 -14.69 8.17 2.74
C LYS A 102 -15.57 7.13 3.43
N THR A 103 -15.95 7.38 4.67
CA THR A 103 -16.79 6.49 5.48
C THR A 103 -18.19 6.28 4.91
N ASP A 104 -18.65 7.20 4.06
CA ASP A 104 -19.90 7.06 3.31
C ASP A 104 -19.77 6.18 2.05
N GLY A 105 -18.59 5.58 1.80
CA GLY A 105 -18.30 4.77 0.62
C GLY A 105 -18.04 5.57 -0.66
N SER A 106 -17.98 6.90 -0.62
CA SER A 106 -17.68 7.74 -1.80
C SER A 106 -16.21 7.66 -2.20
N LEU A 107 -15.96 7.65 -3.53
CA LEU A 107 -14.63 7.60 -4.11
C LEU A 107 -14.13 9.01 -4.44
N TRP A 108 -12.86 9.28 -4.14
CA TRP A 108 -12.17 10.54 -4.39
C TRP A 108 -10.81 10.30 -5.02
N ALA A 109 -10.39 11.19 -5.94
CA ALA A 109 -9.07 11.09 -6.58
C ALA A 109 -8.48 12.48 -6.86
N TRP A 110 -7.13 12.57 -6.86
CA TRP A 110 -6.39 13.80 -7.17
C TRP A 110 -4.96 13.50 -7.64
N GLY A 111 -4.29 14.51 -8.19
CA GLY A 111 -2.97 14.38 -8.78
C GLY A 111 -3.01 14.35 -10.29
N ARG A 112 -2.03 13.66 -10.89
CA ARG A 112 -1.87 13.53 -12.33
C ARG A 112 -3.02 12.77 -12.98
N ASN A 113 -3.46 13.24 -14.19
CA ASN A 113 -4.58 12.64 -14.91
C ASN A 113 -4.36 12.46 -16.42
N PHE A 114 -3.16 12.56 -16.94
CA PHE A 114 -2.89 12.47 -18.40
C PHE A 114 -3.29 11.12 -19.01
N SER A 115 -3.32 10.07 -18.20
CA SER A 115 -3.79 8.74 -18.58
C SER A 115 -5.22 8.46 -18.12
N SER A 116 -5.93 9.46 -17.60
CA SER A 116 -7.27 9.34 -17.02
C SER A 116 -7.31 8.46 -15.74
N GLN A 117 -6.19 8.39 -15.02
CA GLN A 117 -6.05 7.56 -13.80
C GLN A 117 -6.90 8.04 -12.63
N LEU A 118 -7.46 9.25 -12.67
CA LEU A 118 -8.40 9.74 -11.66
C LEU A 118 -9.82 9.20 -11.86
N GLY A 119 -10.21 8.86 -13.09
CA GLY A 119 -11.54 8.31 -13.36
C GLY A 119 -12.68 9.36 -13.45
N ASP A 120 -12.35 10.65 -13.54
CA ASP A 120 -13.32 11.77 -13.58
C ASP A 120 -13.87 12.09 -15.00
N GLY A 121 -13.65 11.21 -15.97
CA GLY A 121 -14.03 11.40 -17.37
C GLY A 121 -13.09 12.31 -18.17
N THR A 122 -12.11 12.95 -17.53
CA THR A 122 -11.19 13.92 -18.14
C THR A 122 -9.75 13.41 -18.21
N ARG A 123 -8.85 14.28 -18.67
CA ARG A 123 -7.39 14.13 -18.57
C ARG A 123 -6.74 15.29 -17.83
N THR A 124 -7.54 16.06 -17.10
CA THR A 124 -7.10 17.25 -16.38
C THR A 124 -6.64 16.86 -14.97
N GLU A 125 -5.47 17.33 -14.56
CA GLU A 125 -4.98 17.16 -13.19
C GLU A 125 -5.91 17.79 -12.17
N ARG A 126 -6.02 17.16 -11.00
CA ARG A 126 -6.77 17.69 -9.86
C ARG A 126 -5.80 17.95 -8.71
N ARG A 127 -5.75 19.17 -8.25
CA ARG A 127 -4.86 19.58 -7.16
C ARG A 127 -5.51 19.49 -5.78
N ARG A 128 -6.77 19.07 -5.72
CA ARG A 128 -7.58 18.83 -4.51
C ARG A 128 -8.31 17.51 -4.64
N PRO A 129 -8.62 16.83 -3.54
CA PRO A 129 -9.54 15.71 -3.56
C PRO A 129 -10.80 16.05 -4.36
N THR A 130 -11.11 15.28 -5.37
CA THR A 130 -12.24 15.44 -6.28
C THR A 130 -13.05 14.16 -6.28
N ARG A 131 -14.36 14.26 -6.02
CA ARG A 131 -15.28 13.12 -6.01
C ARG A 131 -15.39 12.49 -7.39
N ILE A 132 -15.37 11.17 -7.46
CA ILE A 132 -15.45 10.40 -8.70
C ILE A 132 -16.78 9.66 -8.75
N GLY A 133 -17.66 10.10 -9.64
CA GLY A 133 -19.03 9.59 -9.73
C GLY A 133 -19.89 9.92 -8.51
N GLU A 134 -21.05 9.28 -8.44
CA GLU A 134 -22.01 9.47 -7.35
C GLU A 134 -22.14 8.23 -6.46
N ASP A 135 -21.48 7.11 -6.84
CA ASP A 135 -21.54 5.85 -6.12
C ASP A 135 -20.98 5.99 -4.70
N THR A 136 -21.57 5.26 -3.76
CA THR A 136 -21.21 5.23 -2.32
C THR A 136 -21.04 3.81 -1.81
N ASP A 137 -20.66 2.90 -2.69
CA ASP A 137 -20.48 1.47 -2.42
C ASP A 137 -19.03 0.99 -2.66
N TRP A 138 -18.06 1.91 -2.69
CA TRP A 138 -16.65 1.56 -2.80
C TRP A 138 -16.11 1.02 -1.49
N ALA A 139 -15.53 -0.20 -1.54
CA ALA A 139 -14.96 -0.89 -0.39
C ALA A 139 -13.43 -0.81 -0.35
N PHE A 140 -12.78 -0.86 -1.53
CA PHE A 140 -11.31 -0.89 -1.61
C PHE A 140 -10.82 -0.21 -2.89
N VAL A 141 -9.64 0.43 -2.83
CA VAL A 141 -8.95 1.03 -3.98
C VAL A 141 -7.45 0.79 -3.92
N SER A 142 -6.84 0.63 -5.09
CA SER A 142 -5.39 0.49 -5.26
C SER A 142 -4.92 1.30 -6.45
N ALA A 143 -3.94 2.17 -6.23
CA ALA A 143 -3.36 3.06 -7.22
C ALA A 143 -2.00 2.54 -7.71
N GLY A 144 -1.89 2.25 -8.99
CA GLY A 144 -0.63 1.91 -9.66
C GLY A 144 0.13 3.15 -10.16
N ILE A 145 1.03 2.98 -11.16
CA ILE A 145 1.76 4.13 -11.72
C ILE A 145 0.82 5.12 -12.45
N SER A 146 -0.11 4.62 -13.25
CA SER A 146 -1.02 5.43 -14.07
C SER A 146 -2.38 4.74 -14.33
N HIS A 147 -2.73 3.74 -13.53
CA HIS A 147 -4.04 3.11 -13.52
C HIS A 147 -4.53 2.98 -12.08
N THR A 148 -5.79 2.75 -11.92
CA THR A 148 -6.45 2.58 -10.63
C THR A 148 -7.39 1.38 -10.69
N MET A 149 -7.39 0.60 -9.64
CA MET A 149 -8.28 -0.53 -9.41
C MET A 149 -9.19 -0.23 -8.23
N GLY A 150 -10.40 -0.76 -8.25
CA GLY A 150 -11.33 -0.66 -7.13
C GLY A 150 -12.20 -1.88 -6.99
N ILE A 151 -12.63 -2.19 -5.78
CA ILE A 151 -13.61 -3.22 -5.46
C ILE A 151 -14.79 -2.55 -4.74
N LYS A 152 -16.00 -2.87 -5.16
CA LYS A 152 -17.21 -2.41 -4.50
C LYS A 152 -17.68 -3.39 -3.41
N THR A 153 -18.60 -2.97 -2.57
CA THR A 153 -19.14 -3.78 -1.46
C THR A 153 -19.86 -5.07 -1.92
N ASP A 154 -20.27 -5.11 -3.19
CA ASP A 154 -20.82 -6.32 -3.81
C ASP A 154 -19.75 -7.30 -4.31
N GLY A 155 -18.45 -7.00 -4.10
CA GLY A 155 -17.31 -7.79 -4.58
C GLY A 155 -16.98 -7.60 -6.06
N SER A 156 -17.63 -6.69 -6.79
CA SER A 156 -17.30 -6.40 -8.19
C SER A 156 -15.98 -5.65 -8.34
N LEU A 157 -15.19 -6.02 -9.36
CA LEU A 157 -13.91 -5.39 -9.69
C LEU A 157 -14.08 -4.31 -10.75
N TRP A 158 -13.41 -3.18 -10.56
CA TRP A 158 -13.44 -2.00 -11.44
C TRP A 158 -12.03 -1.48 -11.72
N ALA A 159 -11.81 -0.94 -12.93
CA ALA A 159 -10.52 -0.41 -13.36
C ALA A 159 -10.66 0.81 -14.25
N TRP A 160 -9.66 1.71 -14.19
CA TRP A 160 -9.56 2.88 -15.07
C TRP A 160 -8.12 3.40 -15.19
N GLY A 161 -7.90 4.30 -16.15
CA GLY A 161 -6.59 4.86 -16.42
C GLY A 161 -5.88 4.20 -17.60
N TYR A 162 -4.57 4.14 -17.54
CA TYR A 162 -3.67 3.61 -18.58
C TYR A 162 -3.85 2.10 -18.78
N ASN A 163 -3.83 1.64 -20.06
CA ASN A 163 -4.10 0.24 -20.39
C ASN A 163 -3.26 -0.36 -21.55
N ARG A 164 -2.14 0.23 -21.93
CA ARG A 164 -1.38 -0.27 -23.08
C ARG A 164 -0.81 -1.67 -22.94
N HIS A 165 -0.74 -2.19 -21.73
CA HIS A 165 -0.30 -3.56 -21.42
C HIS A 165 -1.46 -4.48 -21.00
N GLY A 166 -2.71 -3.98 -21.07
CA GLY A 166 -3.87 -4.73 -20.58
C GLY A 166 -4.01 -4.74 -19.06
N GLN A 167 -3.33 -3.83 -18.33
CA GLN A 167 -3.34 -3.80 -16.86
C GLN A 167 -4.69 -3.49 -16.23
N LEU A 168 -5.68 -3.04 -16.99
CA LEU A 168 -7.05 -2.91 -16.52
C LEU A 168 -7.79 -4.27 -16.47
N GLY A 169 -7.40 -5.24 -17.31
CA GLY A 169 -8.00 -6.57 -17.30
C GLY A 169 -9.30 -6.69 -18.10
N ASP A 170 -9.68 -5.68 -18.87
CA ASP A 170 -10.94 -5.62 -19.64
C ASP A 170 -10.88 -6.30 -21.03
N GLY A 171 -9.84 -7.09 -21.31
CA GLY A 171 -9.59 -7.74 -22.59
C GLY A 171 -9.04 -6.83 -23.68
N THR A 172 -8.88 -5.52 -23.41
CA THR A 172 -8.44 -4.53 -24.38
C THR A 172 -7.09 -3.90 -24.01
N MET A 173 -6.60 -2.98 -24.85
CA MET A 173 -5.47 -2.09 -24.56
C MET A 173 -5.90 -0.62 -24.50
N ALA A 174 -7.20 -0.35 -24.47
CA ALA A 174 -7.75 1.00 -24.47
C ALA A 174 -7.82 1.56 -23.05
N ALA A 175 -7.32 2.78 -22.85
CA ALA A 175 -7.47 3.47 -21.58
C ALA A 175 -8.95 3.76 -21.27
N ARG A 176 -9.33 3.65 -20.00
CA ARG A 176 -10.68 3.98 -19.51
C ARG A 176 -10.64 5.30 -18.75
N ARG A 177 -11.56 6.21 -19.10
CA ARG A 177 -11.62 7.54 -18.47
C ARG A 177 -12.46 7.60 -17.21
N VAL A 178 -13.29 6.59 -17.01
CA VAL A 178 -14.19 6.43 -15.86
C VAL A 178 -14.05 5.01 -15.30
N PRO A 179 -14.40 4.77 -14.05
CA PRO A 179 -14.46 3.43 -13.49
C PRO A 179 -15.26 2.50 -14.40
N THR A 180 -14.64 1.41 -14.81
CA THR A 180 -15.20 0.44 -15.76
C THR A 180 -15.15 -0.94 -15.10
N ARG A 181 -16.29 -1.65 -15.04
CA ARG A 181 -16.38 -2.98 -14.44
C ARG A 181 -15.56 -3.99 -15.24
N ILE A 182 -14.84 -4.86 -14.53
CA ILE A 182 -14.00 -5.91 -15.10
C ILE A 182 -14.69 -7.26 -14.87
N GLY A 183 -15.05 -7.94 -15.97
CA GLY A 183 -15.79 -9.19 -15.92
C GLY A 183 -17.20 -9.05 -15.36
N GLY A 184 -17.80 -10.19 -15.02
CA GLY A 184 -19.14 -10.27 -14.40
C GLY A 184 -19.12 -10.76 -12.96
N ASP A 185 -17.95 -11.21 -12.47
CA ASP A 185 -17.80 -11.84 -11.17
C ASP A 185 -17.96 -10.81 -10.02
N THR A 186 -18.38 -11.28 -8.87
CA THR A 186 -18.63 -10.48 -7.65
C THR A 186 -18.02 -11.17 -6.43
N ASP A 187 -16.87 -11.79 -6.61
CA ASP A 187 -16.18 -12.56 -5.58
C ASP A 187 -14.75 -12.08 -5.33
N TRP A 188 -14.42 -10.88 -5.78
CA TRP A 188 -13.10 -10.28 -5.54
C TRP A 188 -12.96 -9.80 -4.10
N ALA A 189 -11.92 -10.29 -3.41
CA ALA A 189 -11.62 -9.96 -2.03
C ALA A 189 -10.55 -8.87 -1.90
N PHE A 190 -9.55 -8.88 -2.80
CA PHE A 190 -8.42 -7.96 -2.74
C PHE A 190 -7.83 -7.67 -4.12
N VAL A 191 -7.28 -6.47 -4.32
CA VAL A 191 -6.57 -6.09 -5.56
C VAL A 191 -5.36 -5.23 -5.24
N SER A 192 -4.24 -5.47 -5.95
CA SER A 192 -3.00 -4.70 -5.87
C SER A 192 -2.58 -4.24 -7.27
N ALA A 193 -2.46 -2.94 -7.45
CA ALA A 193 -2.02 -2.31 -8.69
C ALA A 193 -0.52 -1.98 -8.60
N GLY A 194 0.28 -2.65 -9.42
CA GLY A 194 1.70 -2.35 -9.60
C GLY A 194 1.96 -1.22 -10.63
N ASN A 195 3.18 -1.14 -11.18
CA ASN A 195 3.46 -0.13 -12.20
C ASN A 195 2.65 -0.38 -13.48
N PHE A 196 2.69 -1.60 -14.02
CA PHE A 196 2.06 -1.94 -15.29
C PHE A 196 1.36 -3.30 -15.27
N HIS A 197 1.20 -3.91 -14.11
CA HIS A 197 0.46 -5.15 -13.93
C HIS A 197 -0.47 -5.01 -12.73
N THR A 198 -1.39 -5.92 -12.60
CA THR A 198 -2.37 -5.99 -11.52
C THR A 198 -2.45 -7.42 -11.01
N ALA A 199 -2.54 -7.58 -9.71
CA ALA A 199 -2.79 -8.85 -9.04
C ALA A 199 -4.03 -8.73 -8.15
N ALA A 200 -4.83 -9.78 -8.07
CA ALA A 200 -6.04 -9.82 -7.25
C ALA A 200 -6.24 -11.21 -6.65
N ILE A 201 -6.93 -11.27 -5.53
CA ILE A 201 -7.33 -12.51 -4.87
C ILE A 201 -8.86 -12.54 -4.77
N ASP A 202 -9.46 -13.67 -5.15
CA ASP A 202 -10.89 -13.89 -4.95
C ASP A 202 -11.21 -14.45 -3.55
N THR A 203 -12.48 -14.55 -3.22
CA THR A 203 -12.95 -15.06 -1.91
C THR A 203 -12.62 -16.53 -1.66
N ASP A 204 -12.24 -17.28 -2.70
CA ASP A 204 -11.79 -18.67 -2.59
C ASP A 204 -10.27 -18.78 -2.40
N GLY A 205 -9.56 -17.65 -2.28
CA GLY A 205 -8.11 -17.60 -2.11
C GLY A 205 -7.33 -17.86 -3.39
N SER A 206 -7.97 -17.80 -4.57
CA SER A 206 -7.26 -17.93 -5.85
C SER A 206 -6.59 -16.62 -6.24
N LEU A 207 -5.34 -16.70 -6.71
CA LEU A 207 -4.59 -15.56 -7.22
C LEU A 207 -4.81 -15.41 -8.73
N TRP A 208 -5.17 -14.19 -9.12
CA TRP A 208 -5.34 -13.76 -10.51
C TRP A 208 -4.40 -12.60 -10.81
N ILE A 209 -3.82 -12.58 -12.02
CA ILE A 209 -2.84 -11.58 -12.39
C ILE A 209 -2.97 -11.23 -13.88
N TRP A 210 -2.66 -9.97 -14.25
CA TRP A 210 -2.72 -9.50 -15.64
C TRP A 210 -1.92 -8.22 -15.83
N GLY A 211 -1.78 -7.79 -17.09
CA GLY A 211 -1.00 -6.62 -17.47
C GLY A 211 0.33 -6.99 -18.10
N ASN A 212 1.34 -6.16 -17.88
CA ASN A 212 2.69 -6.34 -18.42
C ASN A 212 3.39 -7.57 -17.83
N ASN A 213 4.10 -8.32 -18.69
CA ASN A 213 4.84 -9.53 -18.31
C ASN A 213 6.28 -9.58 -18.80
N ARG A 214 6.86 -8.44 -19.17
CA ARG A 214 8.22 -8.38 -19.76
C ARG A 214 9.31 -9.07 -18.92
N PHE A 215 9.13 -9.19 -17.62
CA PHE A 215 10.07 -9.78 -16.66
C PHE A 215 9.51 -11.02 -15.95
N GLY A 216 8.41 -11.60 -16.47
CA GLY A 216 7.74 -12.71 -15.83
C GLY A 216 6.96 -12.35 -14.57
N GLN A 217 6.64 -11.05 -14.35
CA GLN A 217 5.94 -10.58 -13.14
C GLN A 217 4.50 -11.10 -13.00
N LEU A 218 3.94 -11.71 -14.05
CA LEU A 218 2.64 -12.41 -13.95
C LEU A 218 2.79 -13.83 -13.40
N GLY A 219 3.96 -14.44 -13.46
CA GLY A 219 4.19 -15.76 -12.87
C GLY A 219 3.54 -16.93 -13.62
N ASP A 220 3.12 -16.75 -14.87
CA ASP A 220 2.47 -17.78 -15.71
C ASP A 220 3.46 -18.65 -16.50
N GLY A 221 4.77 -18.49 -16.25
CA GLY A 221 5.83 -19.19 -16.97
C GLY A 221 6.21 -18.55 -18.30
N THR A 222 5.58 -17.44 -18.69
CA THR A 222 5.83 -16.73 -19.94
C THR A 222 6.37 -15.32 -19.70
N MET A 223 6.63 -14.58 -20.79
CA MET A 223 6.95 -13.16 -20.78
C MET A 223 5.93 -12.36 -21.62
N GLU A 224 4.74 -12.92 -21.85
CA GLU A 224 3.70 -12.31 -22.65
C GLU A 224 2.71 -11.52 -21.79
N ASP A 225 2.36 -10.30 -22.20
CA ASP A 225 1.34 -9.46 -21.57
C ASP A 225 -0.03 -10.17 -21.59
N ARG A 226 -0.78 -10.05 -20.50
CA ARG A 226 -2.16 -10.57 -20.38
C ARG A 226 -3.15 -9.41 -20.27
N ARG A 227 -4.16 -9.41 -21.13
CA ARG A 227 -5.17 -8.35 -21.17
C ARG A 227 -6.41 -8.63 -20.30
N SER A 228 -6.49 -9.85 -19.79
CA SER A 228 -7.56 -10.31 -18.89
C SER A 228 -6.96 -11.07 -17.73
N PRO A 229 -7.64 -11.15 -16.59
CA PRO A 229 -7.17 -11.92 -15.44
C PRO A 229 -6.89 -13.37 -15.81
N ILE A 230 -5.72 -13.87 -15.43
CA ILE A 230 -5.33 -15.28 -15.51
C ILE A 230 -5.03 -15.81 -14.12
N ARG A 231 -5.41 -17.07 -13.84
CA ARG A 231 -5.11 -17.70 -12.55
C ARG A 231 -3.69 -18.21 -12.51
N VAL A 232 -3.00 -17.97 -11.38
CA VAL A 232 -1.60 -18.36 -11.15
C VAL A 232 -1.46 -19.10 -9.82
N GLY A 233 -0.52 -20.06 -9.73
CA GLY A 233 -0.24 -20.79 -8.50
C GLY A 233 -1.37 -21.71 -8.07
N GLY A 234 -1.94 -22.47 -9.02
CA GLY A 234 -3.06 -23.39 -8.76
C GLY A 234 -2.76 -24.41 -7.64
N GLY A 235 -3.68 -24.55 -6.68
CA GLY A 235 -3.55 -25.43 -5.53
C GLY A 235 -3.01 -24.77 -4.26
N THR A 236 -2.64 -23.48 -4.30
CA THR A 236 -2.26 -22.68 -3.14
C THR A 236 -3.39 -21.72 -2.79
N ASN A 237 -3.74 -21.63 -1.50
CA ASN A 237 -4.64 -20.60 -0.97
C ASN A 237 -3.82 -19.37 -0.64
N TRP A 238 -4.08 -18.29 -1.37
CA TRP A 238 -3.40 -17.02 -1.18
C TRP A 238 -4.19 -16.11 -0.26
N VAL A 239 -3.51 -15.46 0.69
CA VAL A 239 -4.13 -14.54 1.65
C VAL A 239 -3.74 -13.08 1.43
N SER A 240 -2.60 -12.83 0.77
CA SER A 240 -2.14 -11.50 0.43
C SER A 240 -1.29 -11.52 -0.84
N VAL A 241 -1.35 -10.43 -1.62
CA VAL A 241 -0.50 -10.20 -2.79
C VAL A 241 -0.12 -8.73 -2.87
N SER A 242 1.12 -8.43 -3.25
CA SER A 242 1.58 -7.08 -3.51
C SER A 242 2.27 -7.01 -4.86
N ALA A 243 1.75 -6.17 -5.75
CA ALA A 243 2.30 -5.89 -7.06
C ALA A 243 3.25 -4.69 -6.96
N GLY A 244 4.54 -4.93 -7.16
CA GLY A 244 5.59 -3.90 -7.13
C GLY A 244 5.79 -3.20 -8.48
N GLY A 245 6.97 -2.61 -8.67
CA GLY A 245 7.31 -1.99 -9.94
C GLY A 245 7.29 -3.01 -11.08
N TRP A 246 8.01 -4.13 -10.90
CA TRP A 246 8.23 -5.15 -11.93
C TRP A 246 8.33 -6.57 -11.34
N HIS A 247 7.92 -6.75 -10.12
CA HIS A 247 7.89 -8.03 -9.43
C HIS A 247 6.60 -8.15 -8.64
N THR A 248 6.26 -9.35 -8.28
CA THR A 248 5.09 -9.68 -7.46
C THR A 248 5.53 -10.51 -6.28
N VAL A 249 4.97 -10.26 -5.13
CA VAL A 249 5.12 -11.08 -3.93
C VAL A 249 3.75 -11.48 -3.43
N ALA A 250 3.63 -12.68 -2.89
CA ALA A 250 2.38 -13.18 -2.35
C ALA A 250 2.62 -14.03 -1.09
N LEU A 251 1.65 -14.02 -0.20
CA LEU A 251 1.63 -14.79 1.03
C LEU A 251 0.53 -15.85 0.93
N ALA A 252 0.88 -17.09 1.20
CA ALA A 252 -0.06 -18.19 1.27
C ALA A 252 -0.63 -18.34 2.68
N GLU A 253 -1.76 -19.04 2.82
CA GLU A 253 -2.44 -19.30 4.10
C GLU A 253 -1.57 -20.04 5.13
N ASP A 254 -0.61 -20.84 4.66
CA ASP A 254 0.35 -21.54 5.50
C ASP A 254 1.50 -20.66 6.02
N GLY A 255 1.47 -19.35 5.77
CA GLY A 255 2.50 -18.39 6.13
C GLY A 255 3.73 -18.40 5.21
N SER A 256 3.72 -19.17 4.13
CA SER A 256 4.83 -19.18 3.17
C SER A 256 4.81 -17.96 2.24
N LEU A 257 5.99 -17.38 2.03
CA LEU A 257 6.23 -16.23 1.15
C LEU A 257 6.70 -16.72 -0.23
N TRP A 258 6.16 -16.09 -1.28
CA TRP A 258 6.49 -16.38 -2.67
C TRP A 258 6.76 -15.08 -3.43
N ALA A 259 7.75 -15.12 -4.36
CA ALA A 259 8.10 -13.97 -5.17
C ALA A 259 8.44 -14.38 -6.61
N TRP A 260 8.16 -13.49 -7.57
CA TRP A 260 8.50 -13.70 -8.99
C TRP A 260 8.56 -12.36 -9.75
N GLY A 261 9.07 -12.39 -10.97
CA GLY A 261 9.29 -11.23 -11.81
C GLY A 261 10.76 -10.81 -11.84
N ARG A 262 10.99 -9.51 -11.99
CA ARG A 262 12.31 -8.90 -12.06
C ARG A 262 13.10 -9.06 -10.76
N ASN A 263 14.44 -9.35 -10.90
CA ASN A 263 15.31 -9.61 -9.75
C ASN A 263 16.69 -8.93 -9.79
N PHE A 264 16.95 -7.97 -10.66
CA PHE A 264 18.29 -7.35 -10.81
C PHE A 264 18.90 -6.77 -9.54
N SER A 265 18.09 -6.42 -8.58
CA SER A 265 18.54 -5.88 -7.28
C SER A 265 18.32 -6.89 -6.14
N GLY A 266 17.98 -8.14 -6.43
CA GLY A 266 17.66 -9.15 -5.43
C GLY A 266 16.29 -8.94 -4.78
N GLN A 267 15.36 -8.19 -5.43
CA GLN A 267 14.05 -7.87 -4.86
C GLN A 267 13.12 -9.07 -4.65
N LEU A 268 13.44 -10.24 -5.22
CA LEU A 268 12.73 -11.48 -4.95
C LEU A 268 13.14 -12.12 -3.63
N GLY A 269 14.40 -11.92 -3.19
CA GLY A 269 14.88 -12.45 -1.91
C GLY A 269 15.28 -13.92 -1.95
N ASP A 270 15.54 -14.50 -3.12
CA ASP A 270 15.93 -15.89 -3.34
C ASP A 270 17.46 -16.09 -3.37
N ASP A 271 18.21 -15.15 -2.80
CA ASP A 271 19.68 -15.10 -2.77
C ASP A 271 20.36 -15.01 -4.15
N THR A 272 19.59 -14.62 -5.17
CA THR A 272 20.06 -14.45 -6.54
C THR A 272 19.69 -13.07 -7.09
N THR A 273 20.13 -12.77 -8.32
CA THR A 273 19.67 -11.64 -9.13
C THR A 273 18.97 -12.11 -10.40
N THR A 274 18.59 -13.39 -10.46
CA THR A 274 17.94 -14.00 -11.63
C THR A 274 16.43 -13.82 -11.57
N GLU A 275 15.82 -13.40 -12.68
CA GLU A 275 14.36 -13.30 -12.81
C GLU A 275 13.67 -14.66 -12.61
N ARG A 276 12.46 -14.65 -12.03
CA ARG A 276 11.61 -15.82 -11.90
C ARG A 276 10.31 -15.58 -12.65
N HIS A 277 9.99 -16.47 -13.56
CA HIS A 277 8.78 -16.36 -14.38
C HIS A 277 7.60 -17.17 -13.79
N THR A 278 7.82 -17.85 -12.67
CA THR A 278 6.81 -18.59 -11.90
C THR A 278 6.96 -18.29 -10.43
N PRO A 279 5.90 -18.40 -9.63
CA PRO A 279 5.98 -18.23 -8.17
C PRO A 279 7.08 -19.11 -7.58
N THR A 280 8.02 -18.49 -6.88
CA THR A 280 9.18 -19.14 -6.24
C THR A 280 9.10 -18.89 -4.73
N ARG A 281 9.17 -19.94 -3.92
CA ARG A 281 9.12 -19.85 -2.46
C ARG A 281 10.38 -19.21 -1.90
N ILE A 282 10.22 -18.25 -0.97
CA ILE A 282 11.30 -17.49 -0.36
C ILE A 282 11.40 -17.89 1.10
N GLN A 283 12.64 -18.19 1.56
CA GLN A 283 12.98 -18.59 2.94
C GLN A 283 11.94 -19.52 3.60
N ALA A 284 12.09 -20.82 3.37
CA ALA A 284 11.12 -21.85 3.78
C ALA A 284 10.91 -21.99 5.30
N ASP A 285 11.83 -21.47 6.11
CA ASP A 285 11.87 -21.70 7.57
C ASP A 285 11.24 -20.54 8.36
N MET A 286 10.64 -19.55 7.71
CA MET A 286 10.01 -18.40 8.35
C MET A 286 8.51 -18.36 8.11
N ASN A 287 7.76 -17.92 9.14
CA ASN A 287 6.34 -17.62 9.04
C ASN A 287 6.15 -16.11 8.90
N TRP A 288 5.47 -15.72 7.82
CA TRP A 288 5.19 -14.33 7.50
C TRP A 288 3.72 -14.00 7.73
N THR A 289 3.44 -12.78 8.18
CA THR A 289 2.06 -12.30 8.44
C THR A 289 1.62 -11.23 7.47
N ALA A 290 2.57 -10.49 6.88
CA ALA A 290 2.26 -9.47 5.88
C ALA A 290 3.44 -9.28 4.91
N VAL A 291 3.13 -8.89 3.66
CA VAL A 291 4.12 -8.61 2.63
C VAL A 291 3.71 -7.39 1.82
N PHE A 292 4.70 -6.57 1.46
CA PHE A 292 4.53 -5.35 0.70
C PHE A 292 5.69 -5.16 -0.27
N THR A 293 5.44 -4.40 -1.33
CA THR A 293 6.47 -4.06 -2.31
C THR A 293 6.60 -2.55 -2.46
N GLY A 294 7.83 -2.11 -2.66
CA GLY A 294 8.08 -0.85 -3.34
C GLY A 294 8.35 -1.10 -4.82
N GLU A 295 8.98 -0.14 -5.51
CA GLU A 295 9.29 -0.32 -6.93
C GLU A 295 10.37 -1.37 -7.16
N PHE A 296 11.44 -1.39 -6.34
CA PHE A 296 12.60 -2.27 -6.47
C PHE A 296 13.03 -2.92 -5.16
N HIS A 297 12.19 -2.92 -4.14
CA HIS A 297 12.46 -3.55 -2.86
C HIS A 297 11.20 -4.21 -2.33
N THR A 298 11.38 -5.10 -1.41
CA THR A 298 10.32 -5.88 -0.76
C THR A 298 10.44 -5.75 0.75
N LEU A 299 9.30 -5.79 1.41
CA LEU A 299 9.13 -5.66 2.84
C LEU A 299 8.22 -6.80 3.32
N ALA A 300 8.55 -7.42 4.43
CA ALA A 300 7.70 -8.42 5.05
C ALA A 300 7.72 -8.30 6.57
N VAL A 301 6.62 -8.64 7.20
CA VAL A 301 6.49 -8.70 8.66
C VAL A 301 6.43 -10.15 9.08
N GLY A 302 7.33 -10.54 9.99
CA GLY A 302 7.35 -11.87 10.59
C GLY A 302 6.22 -12.05 11.60
N ALA A 303 5.93 -13.30 11.96
CA ALA A 303 4.93 -13.64 12.98
C ALA A 303 5.29 -13.10 14.39
N ASP A 304 6.55 -12.73 14.60
CA ASP A 304 7.06 -12.10 15.81
C ASP A 304 6.98 -10.57 15.81
N GLY A 305 6.35 -9.96 14.77
CA GLY A 305 6.27 -8.51 14.58
C GLY A 305 7.54 -7.85 14.00
N SER A 306 8.59 -8.61 13.73
CA SER A 306 9.84 -8.10 13.15
C SER A 306 9.66 -7.69 11.69
N LEU A 307 10.33 -6.59 11.29
CA LEU A 307 10.37 -6.14 9.91
C LEU A 307 11.61 -6.68 9.18
N TRP A 308 11.39 -7.18 7.99
CA TRP A 308 12.42 -7.69 7.08
C TRP A 308 12.32 -6.96 5.73
N THR A 309 13.48 -6.63 5.16
CA THR A 309 13.57 -5.87 3.92
C THR A 309 14.67 -6.42 3.01
N TRP A 310 14.45 -6.34 1.69
CA TRP A 310 15.45 -6.76 0.71
C TRP A 310 15.22 -6.10 -0.66
N GLY A 311 16.16 -6.26 -1.58
CA GLY A 311 16.16 -5.63 -2.89
C GLY A 311 17.10 -4.43 -2.96
N ALA A 312 16.77 -3.46 -3.80
CA ALA A 312 17.56 -2.25 -4.01
C ALA A 312 17.65 -1.38 -2.75
N ASN A 313 18.86 -0.85 -2.43
CA ASN A 313 19.11 -0.05 -1.24
C ASN A 313 19.85 1.28 -1.50
N GLY A 314 20.05 1.70 -2.72
CA GLY A 314 20.88 2.88 -3.08
C GLY A 314 20.57 4.20 -2.36
N SER A 315 19.45 4.31 -1.64
CA SER A 315 19.09 5.49 -0.83
C SER A 315 18.78 5.12 0.62
N GLY A 316 19.16 3.92 1.08
CA GLY A 316 18.89 3.42 2.43
C GLY A 316 17.43 2.98 2.65
N ARG A 317 16.69 2.67 1.57
CA ARG A 317 15.25 2.30 1.65
C ARG A 317 14.96 1.01 2.40
N LEU A 318 15.97 0.18 2.63
CA LEU A 318 15.86 -1.04 3.43
C LEU A 318 15.89 -0.75 4.94
N GLY A 319 16.48 0.37 5.37
CA GLY A 319 16.51 0.78 6.77
C GLY A 319 17.53 0.03 7.63
N ASP A 320 18.47 -0.69 7.03
CA ASP A 320 19.48 -1.52 7.69
C ASP A 320 20.79 -0.76 8.02
N GLY A 321 20.78 0.57 7.91
CA GLY A 321 21.93 1.45 8.14
C GLY A 321 22.91 1.54 6.96
N THR A 322 22.67 0.80 5.88
CA THR A 322 23.56 0.74 4.71
C THR A 322 22.91 1.29 3.43
N THR A 323 23.64 1.28 2.34
CA THR A 323 23.13 1.55 0.99
C THR A 323 23.32 0.35 0.05
N ASP A 324 23.73 -0.79 0.57
CA ASP A 324 24.00 -2.01 -0.20
C ASP A 324 22.69 -2.79 -0.43
N ALA A 325 22.49 -3.27 -1.64
CA ALA A 325 21.36 -4.13 -1.97
C ALA A 325 21.44 -5.46 -1.20
N ARG A 326 20.27 -5.99 -0.82
CA ARG A 326 20.14 -7.31 -0.17
C ARG A 326 19.43 -8.26 -1.12
N HIS A 327 20.01 -9.42 -1.35
CA HIS A 327 19.44 -10.43 -2.25
C HIS A 327 18.60 -11.49 -1.52
N SER A 328 18.63 -11.46 -0.19
CA SER A 328 17.81 -12.27 0.72
C SER A 328 17.18 -11.38 1.78
N PRO A 329 16.07 -11.78 2.40
CA PRO A 329 15.45 -11.06 3.50
C PRO A 329 16.45 -10.75 4.61
N ALA A 330 16.56 -9.47 4.98
CA ALA A 330 17.41 -8.98 6.06
C ALA A 330 16.53 -8.28 7.10
N ARG A 331 16.73 -8.64 8.39
CA ARG A 331 15.99 -8.02 9.48
C ARG A 331 16.41 -6.56 9.64
N VAL A 332 15.42 -5.69 9.83
CA VAL A 332 15.67 -4.32 10.29
C VAL A 332 15.82 -4.39 11.82
N GLU A 333 17.03 -4.14 12.29
CA GLU A 333 17.34 -4.30 13.72
C GLU A 333 16.73 -3.15 14.53
N THR A 334 15.54 -3.39 15.06
CA THR A 334 14.81 -2.48 15.96
C THR A 334 14.00 -3.28 16.97
N ASP A 335 13.72 -2.68 18.14
CA ASP A 335 12.81 -3.22 19.16
C ASP A 335 11.36 -2.71 18.94
N ILE A 336 10.98 -2.46 17.69
CA ILE A 336 9.69 -1.89 17.30
C ILE A 336 8.80 -2.99 16.73
N ASP A 337 7.58 -3.10 17.26
CA ASP A 337 6.53 -3.94 16.70
C ASP A 337 5.83 -3.21 15.56
N TRP A 338 6.00 -3.68 14.35
CA TRP A 338 5.48 -3.06 13.16
C TRP A 338 4.05 -3.53 12.84
N ALA A 339 3.12 -2.59 12.69
CA ALA A 339 1.71 -2.87 12.38
C ALA A 339 1.38 -2.69 10.90
N VAL A 340 1.88 -1.62 10.28
CA VAL A 340 1.62 -1.28 8.87
C VAL A 340 2.92 -0.83 8.23
N VAL A 341 3.23 -1.34 7.05
CA VAL A 341 4.43 -0.96 6.28
C VAL A 341 4.02 -0.68 4.84
N SER A 342 4.67 0.27 4.18
CA SER A 342 4.43 0.55 2.76
C SER A 342 5.73 0.99 2.08
N GLY A 343 6.03 0.36 0.93
CA GLY A 343 7.16 0.70 0.08
C GLY A 343 6.75 1.64 -1.05
N GLY A 344 7.44 2.77 -1.18
CA GLY A 344 7.33 3.67 -2.31
C GLY A 344 8.35 3.38 -3.41
N TRP A 345 8.63 4.38 -4.25
CA TRP A 345 9.65 4.23 -5.30
C TRP A 345 11.04 3.96 -4.71
N ALA A 346 11.44 4.75 -3.72
CA ALA A 346 12.77 4.66 -3.11
C ALA A 346 12.77 4.99 -1.61
N HIS A 347 11.61 4.99 -0.96
CA HIS A 347 11.45 5.21 0.47
C HIS A 347 10.50 4.19 1.07
N THR A 348 10.54 4.07 2.36
CA THR A 348 9.67 3.20 3.14
C THR A 348 9.02 4.01 4.25
N VAL A 349 7.77 3.71 4.52
CA VAL A 349 7.00 4.29 5.62
C VAL A 349 6.37 3.17 6.42
N ALA A 350 6.27 3.35 7.73
CA ALA A 350 5.70 2.34 8.61
C ALA A 350 5.00 2.97 9.81
N VAL A 351 4.01 2.26 10.34
CA VAL A 351 3.35 2.58 11.59
C VAL A 351 3.58 1.43 12.55
N CYS A 352 4.06 1.70 13.75
CA CYS A 352 4.21 0.68 14.78
C CYS A 352 2.89 0.45 15.55
N SER A 353 2.84 -0.59 16.36
CA SER A 353 1.66 -0.96 17.16
C SER A 353 1.14 0.15 18.06
N SER A 354 2.00 1.08 18.50
CA SER A 354 1.61 2.26 19.27
C SER A 354 1.01 3.40 18.44
N GLY A 355 0.94 3.28 17.09
CA GLY A 355 0.44 4.31 16.18
C GLY A 355 1.48 5.36 15.77
N SER A 356 2.74 5.22 16.18
CA SER A 356 3.82 6.15 15.78
C SER A 356 4.23 5.91 14.33
N LEU A 357 4.45 7.01 13.60
CA LEU A 357 4.88 7.02 12.20
C LEU A 357 6.40 7.04 12.08
N TRP A 358 6.94 6.18 11.23
CA TRP A 358 8.36 6.04 10.94
C TRP A 358 8.60 6.06 9.43
N THR A 359 9.72 6.66 9.01
CA THR A 359 10.08 6.79 7.59
C THR A 359 11.58 6.66 7.39
N TRP A 360 11.99 6.14 6.21
CA TRP A 360 13.40 6.05 5.82
C TRP A 360 13.56 5.89 4.30
N GLY A 361 14.77 5.99 3.80
CA GLY A 361 15.12 5.91 2.38
C GLY A 361 15.34 7.27 1.76
N HIS A 362 14.98 7.40 0.50
CA HIS A 362 15.14 8.58 -0.33
C HIS A 362 14.27 9.75 0.15
N ASN A 363 14.87 10.97 0.20
CA ASN A 363 14.19 12.16 0.73
C ASN A 363 14.34 13.44 -0.13
N PHE A 364 14.82 13.34 -1.35
CA PHE A 364 15.07 14.54 -2.18
C PHE A 364 13.84 15.45 -2.35
N SER A 365 12.64 14.88 -2.34
CA SER A 365 11.37 15.61 -2.38
C SER A 365 10.70 15.79 -1.01
N GLY A 366 11.40 15.51 0.10
CA GLY A 366 10.81 15.59 1.44
C GLY A 366 9.78 14.51 1.74
N GLN A 367 9.82 13.38 1.01
CA GLN A 367 8.83 12.30 1.15
C GLN A 367 8.93 11.53 2.48
N LEU A 368 10.00 11.74 3.24
CA LEU A 368 10.12 11.24 4.62
C LEU A 368 9.36 12.10 5.63
N GLY A 369 9.12 13.38 5.34
CA GLY A 369 8.35 14.27 6.21
C GLY A 369 9.11 14.82 7.42
N ASP A 370 10.43 14.69 7.48
CA ASP A 370 11.28 15.10 8.58
C ASP A 370 11.72 16.59 8.52
N GLY A 371 11.15 17.37 7.61
CA GLY A 371 11.50 18.77 7.37
C GLY A 371 12.76 18.96 6.53
N THR A 372 13.47 17.90 6.16
CA THR A 372 14.73 17.94 5.41
C THR A 372 14.58 17.39 3.99
N ARG A 373 15.71 17.26 3.28
CA ARG A 373 15.85 16.55 2.00
C ARG A 373 16.92 15.46 2.08
N ASP A 374 17.39 15.15 3.26
CA ASP A 374 18.44 14.19 3.47
C ASP A 374 17.89 12.77 3.51
N ASN A 375 18.52 11.84 2.82
CA ASN A 375 18.17 10.42 2.89
C ASN A 375 18.40 9.90 4.31
N ARG A 376 17.56 8.96 4.75
CA ARG A 376 17.73 8.25 6.02
C ARG A 376 17.95 6.77 5.73
N HIS A 377 19.01 6.24 6.30
CA HIS A 377 19.38 4.83 6.09
C HIS A 377 18.85 3.91 7.18
N THR A 378 18.26 4.48 8.23
CA THR A 378 17.61 3.78 9.34
C THR A 378 16.21 4.35 9.57
N PRO A 379 15.28 3.60 10.15
CA PRO A 379 13.97 4.10 10.53
C PRO A 379 14.07 5.35 11.42
N MET A 380 13.37 6.41 11.04
CA MET A 380 13.29 7.66 11.78
C MET A 380 11.83 7.96 12.12
N ARG A 381 11.56 8.29 13.38
CA ARG A 381 10.24 8.67 13.88
C ARG A 381 9.87 10.09 13.42
N ILE A 382 8.65 10.26 12.92
CA ILE A 382 8.13 11.54 12.41
C ILE A 382 7.14 12.18 13.39
N THR A 383 6.40 11.36 14.15
CA THR A 383 5.46 11.86 15.17
C THR A 383 6.23 12.34 16.40
N PRO A 384 5.88 13.51 16.99
CA PRO A 384 6.57 14.02 18.16
C PRO A 384 6.42 13.13 19.40
N ASP A 385 7.41 13.20 20.30
CA ASP A 385 7.44 12.44 21.58
C ASP A 385 6.48 12.95 22.66
N TYR A 386 5.50 13.79 22.32
CA TYR A 386 4.69 14.56 23.28
C TYR A 386 3.83 13.77 24.27
N ILE A 387 3.83 12.45 24.28
CA ILE A 387 2.84 11.67 25.04
C ILE A 387 3.42 10.80 26.17
N GLU A 388 4.73 10.56 26.23
CA GLU A 388 5.31 9.82 27.36
C GLU A 388 5.29 10.64 28.67
N GLU A 389 5.39 11.97 28.62
CA GLU A 389 5.39 12.81 29.84
C GLU A 389 3.99 13.02 30.47
N THR A 390 2.91 12.93 29.66
CA THR A 390 1.55 13.17 30.20
C THR A 390 0.94 11.96 30.91
N VAL A 391 1.37 10.75 30.57
CA VAL A 391 0.92 9.53 31.23
C VAL A 391 1.61 9.37 32.59
N ILE A 392 2.89 9.73 32.70
CA ILE A 392 3.67 9.63 33.93
C ILE A 392 3.18 10.66 34.99
N SER A 393 2.68 11.83 34.59
CA SER A 393 2.16 12.83 35.54
C SER A 393 0.77 12.51 36.09
N LEU A 394 -0.02 11.64 35.42
CA LEU A 394 -1.32 11.20 35.91
C LEU A 394 -1.23 10.05 36.93
N GLU A 395 -0.21 9.21 36.84
CA GLU A 395 0.04 8.16 37.85
C GLU A 395 0.68 8.70 39.13
N ALA A 396 1.42 9.80 39.07
CA ALA A 396 2.01 10.45 40.25
C ALA A 396 1.02 11.31 41.07
N GLY A 397 -0.19 11.57 40.53
CA GLY A 397 -1.20 12.44 41.17
C GLY A 397 -2.26 11.73 41.99
N ILE A 398 -2.26 10.39 42.11
CA ILE A 398 -3.29 9.65 42.85
C ILE A 398 -2.81 9.18 44.26
N GLY A 399 -1.67 9.60 44.69
CA GLY A 399 -1.14 9.23 46.01
C GLY A 399 -1.00 10.44 46.92
N ALA A 400 -2.11 10.99 47.50
CA ALA A 400 -2.22 11.59 48.83
C ALA A 400 -3.44 12.53 48.91
N LEU A 401 -4.52 12.03 49.45
CA LEU A 401 -5.49 12.86 50.19
C LEU A 401 -5.76 12.15 51.51
N PRO A 402 -5.86 12.91 52.60
CA PRO A 402 -5.82 12.44 53.98
C PRO A 402 -7.10 11.73 54.41
#